data_5e556b2aba717f0e6795fa3b0eeb9cc4
#
_entry.id   5e556b2aba717f0e6795fa3b0eeb9cc4
#
_cell.length_a   1.000
_cell.length_b   1.000
_cell.length_c   1.000
_cell.angle_alpha   90.00
_cell.angle_beta   90.00
_cell.angle_gamma   90.00
#
_symmetry.space_group_name_H-M   'P 1'
#
loop_
_entity.id
_entity.type
_entity.pdbx_description
1 polymer ?
#
loop_
_entity_poly.entity_id
_entity_poly.type
_entity_poly.pdbx_seq_one_letter_code
_entity_poly.pdbx_strand_id
1 'polypeptide(L)'
;MRENSHGRGSGLGGLPFAAAGVLGGIWIGARSVKIYDWRTEWTIPAPLPVVYRAMTSRAAVREWWPDMELVDDGKEDDIRVGSTVSFRVHQAPEVARFAPPFRIHCVYTDVEPESRLREVVTGDLNGVLETLFREEPAGTRITFNWYVRVTNPALNLLGYVAERMYRHSHDHVMESGERGLSDYCRRVLGVRADSRPREG
;
A
#
# COMPACT_ATOMS: atom_id res chain seq x y z
N MET A 1 25.96 79.22 26.69
CA MET A 1 25.19 79.44 25.46
C MET A 1 24.87 78.03 24.94
N ARG A 2 23.70 77.58 25.29
CA ARG A 2 22.59 77.06 24.43
C ARG A 2 23.08 76.18 23.30
N GLU A 3 22.60 74.98 23.01
CA GLU A 3 21.20 74.59 22.88
C GLU A 3 21.05 73.06 22.81
N ASN A 4 19.92 72.63 23.31
CA ASN A 4 19.33 71.31 23.20
C ASN A 4 19.07 70.87 21.75
N SER A 5 19.14 69.58 21.48
CA SER A 5 18.07 68.97 20.70
C SER A 5 17.91 67.48 20.98
N HIS A 6 16.68 67.11 21.24
CA HIS A 6 16.11 65.78 21.41
C HIS A 6 16.15 65.03 20.12
N GLY A 7 16.52 63.77 20.21
CA GLY A 7 16.32 62.76 19.14
C GLY A 7 15.66 61.52 19.72
N ARG A 8 14.38 61.36 19.46
CA ARG A 8 13.54 60.18 19.83
C ARG A 8 14.07 58.94 19.26
N GLY A 9 14.32 57.96 20.09
CA GLY A 9 14.44 56.57 19.70
C GLY A 9 13.07 55.97 19.40
N SER A 10 12.84 55.60 18.18
CA SER A 10 11.72 54.76 17.78
C SER A 10 12.12 53.29 17.88
N GLY A 11 11.46 52.61 18.80
CA GLY A 11 11.49 51.14 18.86
C GLY A 11 10.89 50.55 17.60
N LEU A 12 11.61 49.69 16.98
CA LEU A 12 11.13 48.79 15.97
C LEU A 12 11.32 47.36 16.54
N GLY A 13 10.28 46.81 17.12
CA GLY A 13 9.45 45.89 16.42
C GLY A 13 10.09 44.51 16.43
N GLY A 14 10.06 43.83 17.62
CA GLY A 14 10.23 42.40 17.64
C GLY A 14 9.09 41.72 16.91
N LEU A 15 9.34 41.12 15.73
CA LEU A 15 8.53 40.21 14.96
C LEU A 15 9.43 39.57 13.89
N PRO A 16 9.25 38.36 13.50
CA PRO A 16 8.57 37.19 14.04
C PRO A 16 9.46 35.94 13.94
N PHE A 17 10.18 35.61 14.97
CA PHE A 17 10.91 34.35 15.01
C PHE A 17 9.98 33.12 15.10
N ALA A 18 8.73 33.29 15.55
CA ALA A 18 7.77 32.21 15.65
C ALA A 18 7.26 31.72 14.30
N ALA A 19 7.04 32.63 13.32
CA ALA A 19 6.56 32.22 11.98
C ALA A 19 7.63 31.51 11.17
N ALA A 20 8.90 31.89 11.30
CA ALA A 20 10.01 31.24 10.63
C ALA A 20 10.22 29.80 11.16
N GLY A 21 10.02 29.59 12.45
CA GLY A 21 10.14 28.26 13.06
C GLY A 21 9.07 27.26 12.58
N VAL A 22 7.82 27.72 12.45
CA VAL A 22 6.72 26.87 11.97
C VAL A 22 6.88 26.55 10.48
N LEU A 23 7.22 27.53 9.65
CA LEU A 23 7.46 27.30 8.22
C LEU A 23 8.71 26.45 7.98
N GLY A 24 9.77 26.64 8.77
CA GLY A 24 10.98 25.81 8.72
C GLY A 24 10.71 24.36 9.13
N GLY A 25 9.92 24.16 10.19
CA GLY A 25 9.50 22.84 10.64
C GLY A 25 8.64 22.10 9.61
N ILE A 26 7.72 22.78 8.95
CA ILE A 26 6.90 22.22 7.86
C ILE A 26 7.79 21.87 6.66
N TRP A 27 8.75 22.70 6.32
CA TRP A 27 9.65 22.50 5.17
C TRP A 27 10.64 21.34 5.40
N ILE A 28 11.12 21.15 6.62
CA ILE A 28 11.97 20.01 7.02
C ILE A 28 11.13 18.72 7.03
N GLY A 29 9.91 18.77 7.57
CA GLY A 29 8.97 17.64 7.57
C GLY A 29 8.60 17.16 6.16
N ALA A 30 8.37 18.10 5.23
CA ALA A 30 8.05 17.79 3.84
C ALA A 30 9.23 17.14 3.07
N ARG A 31 10.46 17.28 3.53
CA ARG A 31 11.66 16.64 2.97
C ARG A 31 11.99 15.29 3.61
N SER A 32 11.43 14.97 4.75
CA SER A 32 11.65 13.69 5.43
C SER A 32 10.83 12.61 4.74
N VAL A 33 11.47 11.81 3.92
CA VAL A 33 10.84 10.66 3.28
C VAL A 33 10.66 9.57 4.33
N LYS A 34 9.42 9.25 4.67
CA LYS A 34 9.10 8.16 5.59
C LYS A 34 9.23 6.81 4.88
N ILE A 35 10.02 5.93 5.49
CA ILE A 35 10.17 4.54 5.05
C ILE A 35 9.26 3.69 5.92
N TYR A 36 8.53 2.80 5.28
CA TYR A 36 7.68 1.80 5.92
C TYR A 36 8.28 0.42 5.68
N ASP A 37 8.46 -0.30 6.75
CA ASP A 37 8.86 -1.70 6.77
C ASP A 37 7.73 -2.46 7.46
N TRP A 38 6.86 -3.07 6.66
CA TRP A 38 5.67 -3.77 7.13
C TRP A 38 5.70 -5.21 6.72
N ARG A 39 5.37 -6.06 7.68
CA ARG A 39 5.13 -7.47 7.45
C ARG A 39 3.68 -7.79 7.78
N THR A 40 2.98 -8.40 6.82
CA THR A 40 1.62 -8.89 6.98
C THR A 40 1.58 -10.38 6.65
N GLU A 41 0.83 -11.14 7.42
CA GLU A 41 0.67 -12.57 7.19
C GLU A 41 -0.81 -12.90 7.06
N TRP A 42 -1.14 -13.71 6.04
CA TRP A 42 -2.46 -14.29 5.84
C TRP A 42 -2.39 -15.81 5.98
N THR A 43 -3.51 -16.41 6.41
CA THR A 43 -3.71 -17.85 6.37
C THR A 43 -4.98 -18.18 5.60
N ILE A 44 -4.81 -18.64 4.37
CA ILE A 44 -5.91 -18.94 3.46
C ILE A 44 -6.24 -20.43 3.56
N PRO A 45 -7.48 -20.83 3.90
CA PRO A 45 -7.87 -22.24 4.05
C PRO A 45 -8.10 -22.92 2.69
N ALA A 46 -7.05 -22.93 1.87
CA ALA A 46 -7.05 -23.54 0.53
C ALA A 46 -5.65 -24.03 0.16
N PRO A 47 -5.54 -25.04 -0.75
CA PRO A 47 -4.27 -25.55 -1.23
C PRO A 47 -3.44 -24.48 -1.93
N LEU A 48 -2.12 -24.56 -1.76
CA LEU A 48 -1.15 -23.60 -2.32
C LEU A 48 -1.32 -23.34 -3.82
N PRO A 49 -1.49 -24.33 -4.72
CA PRO A 49 -1.68 -24.06 -6.14
C PRO A 49 -2.93 -23.23 -6.47
N VAL A 50 -3.99 -23.37 -5.66
CA VAL A 50 -5.25 -22.62 -5.84
C VAL A 50 -5.03 -21.16 -5.42
N VAL A 51 -4.40 -20.97 -4.26
CA VAL A 51 -4.08 -19.63 -3.72
C VAL A 51 -3.12 -18.89 -4.64
N TYR A 52 -2.03 -19.54 -5.05
CA TYR A 52 -1.05 -18.95 -5.96
C TYR A 52 -1.68 -18.50 -7.27
N ARG A 53 -2.50 -19.35 -7.90
CA ARG A 53 -3.23 -19.00 -9.14
C ARG A 53 -4.19 -17.82 -8.92
N ALA A 54 -4.90 -17.77 -7.80
CA ALA A 54 -5.80 -16.66 -7.48
C ALA A 54 -5.04 -15.35 -7.30
N MET A 55 -3.84 -15.40 -6.72
CA MET A 55 -2.97 -14.23 -6.51
C MET A 55 -2.32 -13.74 -7.80
N THR A 56 -2.06 -14.63 -8.76
CA THR A 56 -1.31 -14.32 -9.98
C THR A 56 -2.19 -14.13 -11.22
N SER A 57 -3.49 -14.44 -11.14
CA SER A 57 -4.45 -14.16 -12.21
C SER A 57 -5.09 -12.78 -12.05
N ARG A 58 -4.93 -11.93 -13.06
CA ARG A 58 -5.55 -10.57 -13.10
C ARG A 58 -7.07 -10.64 -13.01
N ALA A 59 -7.68 -11.63 -13.69
CA ALA A 59 -9.11 -11.86 -13.64
C ALA A 59 -9.57 -12.19 -12.22
N ALA A 60 -8.84 -13.06 -11.52
CA ALA A 60 -9.15 -13.42 -10.15
C ALA A 60 -8.99 -12.24 -9.19
N VAL A 61 -7.90 -11.49 -9.27
CA VAL A 61 -7.64 -10.33 -8.40
C VAL A 61 -8.78 -9.31 -8.44
N ARG A 62 -9.36 -9.05 -9.62
CA ARG A 62 -10.51 -8.17 -9.77
C ARG A 62 -11.75 -8.64 -9.01
N GLU A 63 -11.88 -9.94 -8.77
CA GLU A 63 -13.04 -10.50 -8.08
C GLU A 63 -12.89 -10.54 -6.56
N TRP A 64 -11.67 -10.70 -6.06
CA TRP A 64 -11.49 -10.98 -4.64
C TRP A 64 -10.88 -9.82 -3.84
N TRP A 65 -10.22 -8.84 -4.46
CA TRP A 65 -9.63 -7.73 -3.72
C TRP A 65 -10.37 -6.41 -3.95
N PRO A 66 -11.42 -6.10 -3.20
CA PRO A 66 -12.29 -4.95 -3.48
C PRO A 66 -11.57 -3.60 -3.36
N ASP A 67 -10.56 -3.49 -2.48
CA ASP A 67 -9.80 -2.25 -2.27
C ASP A 67 -8.61 -2.08 -3.23
N MET A 68 -8.36 -3.07 -4.08
CA MET A 68 -7.29 -3.06 -5.09
C MET A 68 -7.90 -3.05 -6.50
N GLU A 69 -8.25 -1.86 -6.99
CA GLU A 69 -8.74 -1.71 -8.35
C GLU A 69 -7.61 -1.88 -9.35
N LEU A 70 -7.67 -2.91 -10.17
CA LEU A 70 -6.72 -3.15 -11.25
C LEU A 70 -7.01 -2.16 -12.40
N VAL A 71 -6.08 -1.25 -12.66
CA VAL A 71 -6.22 -0.16 -13.68
C VAL A 71 -5.70 -0.59 -15.03
N ASP A 72 -4.85 -1.61 -15.06
CA ASP A 72 -4.15 -2.06 -16.25
C ASP A 72 -4.95 -3.16 -16.96
N ASP A 73 -5.15 -2.98 -18.30
CA ASP A 73 -5.83 -3.92 -19.17
C ASP A 73 -4.88 -4.95 -19.81
N GLY A 74 -3.73 -5.20 -19.17
CA GLY A 74 -2.77 -6.20 -19.65
C GLY A 74 -3.46 -7.52 -20.02
N LYS A 75 -3.15 -8.01 -21.23
CA LYS A 75 -3.82 -9.21 -21.80
C LYS A 75 -3.30 -10.53 -21.25
N GLU A 76 -2.21 -10.50 -20.47
CA GLU A 76 -1.57 -11.71 -19.96
C GLU A 76 -2.08 -12.03 -18.57
N ASP A 77 -2.69 -13.20 -18.39
CA ASP A 77 -3.15 -13.68 -17.09
C ASP A 77 -2.01 -14.26 -16.24
N ASP A 78 -0.94 -14.73 -16.88
CA ASP A 78 0.18 -15.36 -16.16
C ASP A 78 1.26 -14.32 -15.82
N ILE A 79 1.52 -14.15 -14.53
CA ILE A 79 2.59 -13.30 -14.03
C ILE A 79 3.95 -13.98 -14.24
N ARG A 80 4.89 -13.24 -14.85
CA ARG A 80 6.28 -13.66 -15.08
C ARG A 80 7.22 -12.49 -14.81
N VAL A 81 8.51 -12.75 -14.77
CA VAL A 81 9.53 -11.69 -14.66
C VAL A 81 9.36 -10.72 -15.83
N GLY A 82 9.31 -9.43 -15.50
CA GLY A 82 9.03 -8.34 -16.43
C GLY A 82 7.53 -8.02 -16.62
N SER A 83 6.61 -8.85 -16.12
CA SER A 83 5.18 -8.49 -16.10
C SER A 83 4.96 -7.23 -15.27
N THR A 84 4.01 -6.41 -15.72
CA THR A 84 3.64 -5.17 -15.03
C THR A 84 2.17 -5.20 -14.62
N VAL A 85 1.86 -4.58 -13.49
CA VAL A 85 0.50 -4.40 -13.03
C VAL A 85 0.35 -3.03 -12.38
N SER A 86 -0.78 -2.38 -12.59
CA SER A 86 -1.09 -1.08 -11.98
C SER A 86 -2.37 -1.17 -11.18
N PHE A 87 -2.31 -0.64 -9.96
CA PHE A 87 -3.44 -0.61 -9.05
C PHE A 87 -3.79 0.81 -8.62
N ARG A 88 -5.07 1.00 -8.38
CA ARG A 88 -5.60 2.08 -7.55
C ARG A 88 -6.05 1.46 -6.24
N VAL A 89 -5.37 1.82 -5.15
CA VAL A 89 -5.60 1.27 -3.81
C VAL A 89 -6.56 2.19 -3.07
N HIS A 90 -7.76 1.70 -2.80
CA HIS A 90 -8.76 2.41 -2.03
C HIS A 90 -8.46 2.27 -0.54
N GLN A 91 -8.53 3.38 0.17
CA GLN A 91 -8.19 3.43 1.59
C GLN A 91 -9.43 3.19 2.45
N ALA A 92 -9.21 2.92 3.75
CA ALA A 92 -10.29 2.86 4.72
C ALA A 92 -11.21 4.08 4.60
N PRO A 93 -12.54 3.93 4.73
CA PRO A 93 -13.52 5.01 4.50
C PRO A 93 -13.23 6.29 5.28
N GLU A 94 -12.69 6.18 6.50
CA GLU A 94 -12.33 7.31 7.35
C GLU A 94 -11.15 8.10 6.77
N VAL A 95 -10.21 7.41 6.10
CA VAL A 95 -9.04 8.01 5.46
C VAL A 95 -9.39 8.56 4.08
N ALA A 96 -10.25 7.86 3.34
CA ALA A 96 -10.67 8.24 1.99
C ALA A 96 -11.35 9.62 1.92
N ARG A 97 -11.87 10.13 3.03
CA ARG A 97 -12.43 11.49 3.13
C ARG A 97 -11.37 12.59 2.98
N PHE A 98 -10.10 12.27 3.26
CA PHE A 98 -9.01 13.25 3.34
C PHE A 98 -7.90 12.96 2.34
N ALA A 99 -7.82 11.74 1.83
CA ALA A 99 -6.76 11.31 0.92
C ALA A 99 -7.35 10.52 -0.27
N PRO A 100 -6.92 10.83 -1.51
CA PRO A 100 -7.33 10.08 -2.69
C PRO A 100 -6.76 8.66 -2.63
N PRO A 101 -7.30 7.73 -3.45
CA PRO A 101 -6.70 6.40 -3.62
C PRO A 101 -5.23 6.50 -4.07
N PHE A 102 -4.38 5.62 -3.56
CA PHE A 102 -3.01 5.49 -4.01
C PHE A 102 -2.96 4.89 -5.41
N ARG A 103 -2.02 5.37 -6.21
CA ARG A 103 -1.66 4.76 -7.49
C ARG A 103 -0.31 4.10 -7.34
N ILE A 104 -0.27 2.81 -7.59
CA ILE A 104 0.96 2.03 -7.59
C ILE A 104 1.11 1.29 -8.91
N HIS A 105 2.34 1.17 -9.34
CA HIS A 105 2.74 0.40 -10.51
C HIS A 105 3.80 -0.60 -10.06
N CYS A 106 3.53 -1.88 -10.28
CA CYS A 106 4.40 -2.98 -9.89
C CYS A 106 5.03 -3.61 -11.13
N VAL A 107 6.32 -3.91 -11.02
CA VAL A 107 7.07 -4.68 -12.01
C VAL A 107 7.62 -5.92 -11.32
N TYR A 108 7.25 -7.10 -11.79
CA TYR A 108 7.75 -8.36 -11.25
C TYR A 108 9.20 -8.57 -11.64
N THR A 109 10.09 -8.60 -10.67
CA THR A 109 11.54 -8.76 -10.87
C THR A 109 12.02 -10.18 -10.57
N ASP A 110 11.23 -10.94 -9.82
CA ASP A 110 11.50 -12.33 -9.52
C ASP A 110 10.17 -13.08 -9.35
N VAL A 111 10.07 -14.25 -9.95
CA VAL A 111 8.87 -15.10 -9.93
C VAL A 111 9.30 -16.54 -9.78
N GLU A 112 9.16 -17.08 -8.58
CA GLU A 112 9.30 -18.50 -8.26
C GLU A 112 7.90 -19.07 -8.02
N PRO A 113 7.36 -19.85 -8.95
CA PRO A 113 6.00 -20.37 -8.82
C PRO A 113 5.75 -21.06 -7.49
N GLU A 114 4.62 -20.74 -6.86
CA GLU A 114 4.17 -21.31 -5.58
C GLU A 114 5.13 -21.09 -4.39
N SER A 115 6.16 -20.26 -4.55
CA SER A 115 7.16 -19.97 -3.52
C SER A 115 7.32 -18.49 -3.26
N ARG A 116 7.66 -17.71 -4.29
CA ARG A 116 8.00 -16.31 -4.10
C ARG A 116 7.64 -15.44 -5.30
N LEU A 117 7.15 -14.23 -5.00
CA LEU A 117 7.05 -13.12 -5.96
C LEU A 117 7.83 -11.94 -5.40
N ARG A 118 8.55 -11.23 -6.25
CA ARG A 118 9.21 -9.98 -5.88
C ARG A 118 8.88 -8.91 -6.92
N GLU A 119 8.49 -7.76 -6.42
CA GLU A 119 8.02 -6.64 -7.23
C GLU A 119 8.75 -5.36 -6.85
N VAL A 120 9.11 -4.58 -7.86
CA VAL A 120 9.47 -3.17 -7.68
C VAL A 120 8.19 -2.36 -7.81
N VAL A 121 7.90 -1.59 -6.77
CA VAL A 121 6.72 -0.73 -6.66
C VAL A 121 7.12 0.70 -6.92
N THR A 122 6.37 1.40 -7.77
CA THR A 122 6.53 2.82 -8.11
C THR A 122 5.18 3.55 -8.09
N GLY A 123 5.20 4.87 -8.13
CA GLY A 123 3.98 5.70 -8.07
C GLY A 123 3.91 6.51 -6.78
N ASP A 124 2.78 6.51 -6.10
CA ASP A 124 2.62 7.18 -4.80
C ASP A 124 3.42 6.49 -3.68
N LEU A 125 3.76 5.22 -3.88
CA LEU A 125 4.71 4.43 -3.07
C LEU A 125 5.86 3.97 -3.96
N ASN A 126 7.10 4.04 -3.45
CA ASN A 126 8.27 3.51 -4.15
C ASN A 126 9.04 2.55 -3.23
N GLY A 127 9.35 1.38 -3.75
CA GLY A 127 10.12 0.39 -2.99
C GLY A 127 10.00 -1.01 -3.55
N VAL A 128 9.98 -1.98 -2.66
CA VAL A 128 9.92 -3.41 -2.99
C VAL A 128 8.83 -4.07 -2.17
N LEU A 129 8.08 -4.93 -2.82
CA LEU A 129 7.20 -5.92 -2.19
C LEU A 129 7.77 -7.31 -2.47
N GLU A 130 7.86 -8.11 -1.44
CA GLU A 130 8.14 -9.54 -1.54
C GLU A 130 6.95 -10.31 -0.95
N THR A 131 6.43 -11.24 -1.73
CA THR A 131 5.35 -12.14 -1.31
C THR A 131 5.86 -13.56 -1.26
N LEU A 132 5.78 -14.20 -0.10
CA LEU A 132 6.20 -15.56 0.12
C LEU A 132 5.00 -16.45 0.35
N PHE A 133 5.03 -17.67 -0.21
CA PHE A 133 3.99 -18.68 -0.07
C PHE A 133 4.54 -19.92 0.63
N ARG A 134 3.75 -20.47 1.53
CA ARG A 134 4.08 -21.72 2.22
C ARG A 134 2.83 -22.56 2.44
N GLU A 135 2.91 -23.83 2.13
CA GLU A 135 1.87 -24.79 2.50
C GLU A 135 1.95 -25.11 4.00
N GLU A 136 0.79 -25.12 4.67
CA GLU A 136 0.64 -25.44 6.09
C GLU A 136 -0.57 -26.38 6.30
N PRO A 137 -0.66 -27.06 7.46
CA PRO A 137 -1.80 -27.92 7.74
C PRO A 137 -3.17 -27.24 7.69
N ALA A 138 -3.21 -25.93 7.96
CA ALA A 138 -4.43 -25.12 7.91
C ALA A 138 -4.75 -24.54 6.52
N GLY A 139 -3.89 -24.77 5.51
CA GLY A 139 -4.02 -24.23 4.16
C GLY A 139 -2.73 -23.60 3.67
N THR A 140 -2.80 -22.39 3.15
CA THR A 140 -1.64 -21.66 2.63
C THR A 140 -1.35 -20.44 3.47
N ARG A 141 -0.13 -20.33 3.97
CA ARG A 141 0.38 -19.06 4.54
C ARG A 141 0.96 -18.19 3.44
N ILE A 142 0.58 -16.91 3.45
CA ILE A 142 1.15 -15.88 2.60
C ILE A 142 1.81 -14.86 3.52
N THR A 143 3.06 -14.49 3.24
CA THR A 143 3.76 -13.42 3.94
C THR A 143 4.08 -12.29 2.97
N PHE A 144 3.65 -11.09 3.28
CA PHE A 144 3.96 -9.87 2.53
C PHE A 144 4.99 -9.06 3.30
N ASN A 145 6.14 -8.84 2.70
CA ASN A 145 7.20 -7.98 3.21
C ASN A 145 7.24 -6.70 2.36
N TRP A 146 6.75 -5.60 2.91
CA TRP A 146 6.72 -4.30 2.28
C TRP A 146 7.90 -3.46 2.75
N TYR A 147 8.75 -3.02 1.83
CA TYR A 147 9.78 -2.04 2.08
C TYR A 147 9.59 -0.86 1.12
N VAL A 148 8.83 0.13 1.56
CA VAL A 148 8.36 1.22 0.70
C VAL A 148 8.51 2.59 1.36
N ARG A 149 8.64 3.61 0.53
CA ARG A 149 8.58 5.02 0.92
C ARG A 149 7.42 5.70 0.21
N VAL A 150 6.77 6.62 0.91
CA VAL A 150 5.76 7.51 0.32
C VAL A 150 6.48 8.60 -0.46
N THR A 151 6.16 8.74 -1.74
CA THR A 151 6.78 9.74 -2.63
C THR A 151 5.89 10.93 -2.90
N ASN A 152 4.58 10.76 -2.78
CA ASN A 152 3.62 11.85 -2.91
C ASN A 152 3.76 12.81 -1.73
N PRO A 153 4.10 14.11 -1.96
CA PRO A 153 4.35 15.06 -0.87
C PRO A 153 3.14 15.29 0.04
N ALA A 154 1.93 15.31 -0.53
CA ALA A 154 0.70 15.49 0.24
C ALA A 154 0.43 14.29 1.16
N LEU A 155 0.62 13.09 0.65
CA LEU A 155 0.50 11.85 1.41
C LEU A 155 1.62 11.71 2.44
N ASN A 156 2.85 12.11 2.10
CA ASN A 156 3.98 12.08 3.03
C ASN A 156 3.75 13.02 4.21
N LEU A 157 3.25 14.24 3.96
CA LEU A 157 2.90 15.19 5.02
C LEU A 157 1.77 14.65 5.90
N LEU A 158 0.74 14.06 5.29
CA LEU A 158 -0.36 13.43 6.02
C LEU A 158 0.12 12.27 6.90
N GLY A 159 1.04 11.42 6.39
CA GLY A 159 1.61 10.30 7.12
C GLY A 159 2.41 10.70 8.36
N TYR A 160 3.02 11.89 8.33
CA TYR A 160 3.75 12.42 9.50
C TYR A 160 2.81 12.82 10.64
N VAL A 161 1.64 13.36 10.30
CA VAL A 161 0.63 13.80 11.27
C VAL A 161 -0.30 12.65 11.69
N ALA A 162 -0.50 11.68 10.81
CA ALA A 162 -1.53 10.65 10.93
C ALA A 162 -1.02 9.21 10.71
N GLU A 163 0.16 8.87 11.24
CA GLU A 163 0.74 7.51 11.12
C GLU A 163 -0.26 6.40 11.50
N ARG A 164 -1.06 6.66 12.53
CA ARG A 164 -2.10 5.74 12.97
C ARG A 164 -3.17 5.51 11.90
N MET A 165 -3.51 6.57 11.14
CA MET A 165 -4.47 6.46 10.03
C MET A 165 -3.90 5.65 8.86
N TYR A 166 -2.59 5.80 8.57
CA TYR A 166 -1.93 5.00 7.54
C TYR A 166 -1.90 3.52 7.90
N ARG A 167 -1.54 3.21 9.14
CA ARG A 167 -1.56 1.84 9.64
C ARG A 167 -2.97 1.26 9.57
N HIS A 168 -3.96 2.00 10.05
CA HIS A 168 -5.36 1.59 9.99
C HIS A 168 -5.83 1.34 8.56
N SER A 169 -5.46 2.22 7.62
CA SER A 169 -5.80 2.04 6.20
C SER A 169 -5.11 0.83 5.58
N HIS A 170 -3.83 0.60 5.89
CA HIS A 170 -3.11 -0.58 5.46
C HIS A 170 -3.78 -1.86 6.00
N ASP A 171 -4.06 -1.90 7.30
CA ASP A 171 -4.67 -3.06 7.94
C ASP A 171 -6.05 -3.35 7.32
N HIS A 172 -6.86 -2.30 7.07
CA HIS A 172 -8.16 -2.42 6.40
C HIS A 172 -8.03 -3.08 5.00
N VAL A 173 -7.12 -2.59 4.16
CA VAL A 173 -6.89 -3.11 2.81
C VAL A 173 -6.41 -4.55 2.86
N MET A 174 -5.50 -4.87 3.77
CA MET A 174 -4.96 -6.23 3.92
C MET A 174 -6.01 -7.21 4.46
N GLU A 175 -6.80 -6.81 5.46
CA GLU A 175 -7.89 -7.64 6.00
C GLU A 175 -8.99 -7.90 4.96
N SER A 176 -9.34 -6.90 4.16
CA SER A 176 -10.33 -7.08 3.08
C SER A 176 -9.82 -8.05 2.02
N GLY A 177 -8.53 -7.98 1.69
CA GLY A 177 -7.87 -8.90 0.78
C GLY A 177 -7.87 -10.35 1.30
N GLU A 178 -7.49 -10.57 2.56
CA GLU A 178 -7.49 -11.90 3.17
C GLU A 178 -8.87 -12.56 3.15
N ARG A 179 -9.91 -11.80 3.55
CA ARG A 179 -11.30 -12.27 3.50
C ARG A 179 -11.73 -12.58 2.07
N GLY A 180 -11.48 -11.65 1.14
CA GLY A 180 -11.88 -11.80 -0.26
C GLY A 180 -11.22 -12.99 -0.94
N LEU A 181 -9.91 -13.19 -0.73
CA LEU A 181 -9.17 -14.33 -1.26
C LEU A 181 -9.65 -15.66 -0.67
N SER A 182 -9.91 -15.70 0.64
CA SER A 182 -10.45 -16.89 1.31
C SER A 182 -11.81 -17.28 0.74
N ASP A 183 -12.70 -16.31 0.53
CA ASP A 183 -14.03 -16.54 -0.02
C ASP A 183 -13.96 -16.96 -1.50
N TYR A 184 -13.09 -16.33 -2.27
CA TYR A 184 -12.84 -16.71 -3.67
C TYR A 184 -12.36 -18.15 -3.78
N CYS A 185 -11.32 -18.52 -3.03
CA CYS A 185 -10.78 -19.88 -3.05
C CYS A 185 -11.82 -20.92 -2.64
N ARG A 186 -12.65 -20.62 -1.64
CA ARG A 186 -13.76 -21.51 -1.21
C ARG A 186 -14.76 -21.73 -2.34
N ARG A 187 -15.16 -20.67 -3.06
CA ARG A 187 -16.06 -20.79 -4.23
C ARG A 187 -15.47 -21.64 -5.33
N VAL A 188 -14.20 -21.41 -5.70
CA VAL A 188 -13.51 -22.16 -6.75
C VAL A 188 -13.41 -23.64 -6.41
N LEU A 189 -13.11 -23.98 -5.16
CA LEU A 189 -13.04 -25.37 -4.69
C LEU A 189 -14.43 -26.02 -4.63
N GLY A 190 -15.47 -25.30 -4.21
CA GLY A 190 -16.86 -25.76 -4.18
C GLY A 190 -17.37 -26.09 -5.60
N VAL A 191 -17.16 -25.21 -6.56
CA VAL A 191 -17.53 -25.43 -7.96
C VAL A 191 -16.83 -26.67 -8.54
N ARG A 192 -15.54 -26.88 -8.21
CA ARG A 192 -14.80 -28.08 -8.64
C ARG A 192 -15.32 -29.37 -8.02
N ALA A 193 -15.80 -29.33 -6.78
CA ALA A 193 -16.38 -30.52 -6.12
C ALA A 193 -17.70 -30.94 -6.79
N ASP A 194 -18.55 -29.98 -7.18
CA ASP A 194 -19.83 -30.25 -7.84
C ASP A 194 -19.68 -30.71 -9.31
N SER A 195 -18.57 -30.36 -9.96
CA SER A 195 -18.32 -30.72 -11.36
C SER A 195 -17.66 -32.08 -11.55
N ARG A 196 -17.38 -32.85 -10.49
CA ARG A 196 -16.94 -34.25 -10.62
C ARG A 196 -18.12 -35.11 -11.08
N PRO A 197 -17.97 -35.93 -12.13
CA PRO A 197 -18.98 -36.90 -12.51
C PRO A 197 -19.31 -37.76 -11.30
N ARG A 198 -20.57 -37.86 -10.96
CA ARG A 198 -21.03 -38.88 -10.01
C ARG A 198 -20.79 -40.23 -10.69
N GLU A 199 -19.72 -40.91 -10.30
CA GLU A 199 -19.52 -42.29 -10.68
C GLU A 199 -20.69 -43.09 -10.14
N GLY A 200 -21.58 -43.57 -11.08
CA GLY A 200 -22.71 -44.42 -10.83
C GLY A 200 -22.31 -45.90 -10.88
#